data_9bc15ceeade593089cf0796fa8df3958
#
_entry.id   9bc15ceeade593089cf0796fa8df3958
#
_cell.length_a   1.000
_cell.length_b   1.000
_cell.length_c   1.000
_cell.angle_alpha   90.00
_cell.angle_beta   90.00
_cell.angle_gamma   90.00
#
_symmetry.space_group_name_H-M   'P 1'
#
loop_
_entity.id
_entity.type
_entity.pdbx_description
1 polymer ?
#
loop_
_entity_poly.entity_id
_entity_poly.type
_entity_poly.pdbx_seq_one_letter_code
_entity_poly.pdbx_strand_id
1 'polypeptide(L)'
;LCDRRQRQMCIRDRNTFHWHLTDDQGWRIEIKKYPKLTEIGSKRKESLLNDGPGKFDGKPYGGFYTQEEVKDIIEYAAERYITVIPEIDLPGHITSALAAYPDLGCTGGPYEVATTYGVHKEVLCVGNEQSLRFAKDVLSEIIELFPSHYIHVGGDECPRDRWQQCPKCQALIHNNGWKDTKEHKAEDKLQSYFMTEVERFVNSKGRQIIGWDEILEGGLAPN
;
A
#
# COMPACT_ATOMS: atom_id res chain seq x y z
N LEU A 1 26.62 -8.96 9.91
CA LEU A 1 26.96 -10.25 9.32
C LEU A 1 25.95 -11.30 9.77
N CYS A 2 24.84 -11.45 9.01
CA CYS A 2 23.98 -12.60 9.21
C CYS A 2 24.80 -13.86 8.96
N ASP A 3 24.93 -14.71 9.98
CA ASP A 3 25.65 -15.95 9.89
C ASP A 3 25.11 -16.76 8.69
N ARG A 4 26.04 -17.34 7.92
CA ARG A 4 25.74 -18.20 6.77
C ARG A 4 24.79 -19.34 7.12
N ARG A 5 24.81 -19.79 8.38
CA ARG A 5 23.89 -20.80 8.93
C ARG A 5 22.45 -20.28 9.06
N GLN A 6 22.27 -19.03 9.48
CA GLN A 6 20.96 -18.39 9.60
C GLN A 6 20.29 -18.19 8.24
N ARG A 7 21.08 -17.84 7.21
CA ARG A 7 20.59 -17.79 5.82
C ARG A 7 20.17 -19.17 5.29
N GLN A 8 20.94 -20.20 5.59
CA GLN A 8 20.60 -21.57 5.17
C GLN A 8 19.35 -22.10 5.89
N MET A 9 19.13 -21.76 7.15
CA MET A 9 17.89 -22.12 7.87
C MET A 9 16.70 -21.43 7.23
N CYS A 10 16.75 -20.10 7.00
CA CYS A 10 15.65 -19.35 6.40
C CYS A 10 15.27 -19.85 4.99
N ILE A 11 16.22 -20.29 4.19
CA ILE A 11 15.98 -20.85 2.85
C ILE A 11 15.34 -22.25 2.93
N ARG A 12 15.60 -23.00 3.99
CA ARG A 12 15.14 -24.41 4.11
C ARG A 12 13.79 -24.57 4.79
N ASP A 13 13.38 -23.61 5.63
CA ASP A 13 12.20 -23.72 6.48
C ASP A 13 11.07 -22.76 6.11
N ARG A 14 11.26 -21.96 5.05
CA ARG A 14 10.25 -21.01 4.56
C ARG A 14 9.94 -21.23 3.09
N ASN A 15 8.65 -21.25 2.80
CA ASN A 15 8.10 -21.44 1.46
C ASN A 15 7.22 -20.29 0.99
N THR A 16 7.27 -19.16 1.71
CA THR A 16 6.50 -17.96 1.37
C THR A 16 7.40 -16.76 1.43
N PHE A 17 7.33 -15.93 0.39
CA PHE A 17 8.02 -14.65 0.28
C PHE A 17 6.98 -13.53 0.23
N HIS A 18 6.94 -12.73 1.29
CA HIS A 18 6.16 -11.50 1.33
C HIS A 18 6.96 -10.38 0.67
N TRP A 19 6.43 -9.81 -0.41
CA TRP A 19 7.11 -8.82 -1.21
C TRP A 19 6.43 -7.46 -1.10
N HIS A 20 7.01 -6.59 -0.28
CA HIS A 20 6.56 -5.20 -0.08
C HIS A 20 6.96 -4.35 -1.28
N LEU A 21 5.99 -3.99 -2.13
CA LEU A 21 6.23 -3.37 -3.43
C LEU A 21 5.89 -1.89 -3.49
N THR A 22 5.18 -1.36 -2.50
CA THR A 22 4.76 0.04 -2.47
C THR A 22 4.86 0.64 -1.09
N ASP A 23 5.35 1.87 -1.01
CA ASP A 23 5.44 2.64 0.22
C ASP A 23 5.60 4.14 -0.11
N ASP A 24 5.59 4.99 0.89
CA ASP A 24 5.78 6.45 0.78
C ASP A 24 7.06 6.84 0.04
N GLN A 25 8.16 6.06 0.21
CA GLN A 25 9.47 6.34 -0.36
C GLN A 25 9.64 5.79 -1.78
N GLY A 26 8.61 5.15 -2.33
CA GLY A 26 8.62 4.75 -3.72
C GLY A 26 7.65 3.62 -4.08
N TRP A 27 7.09 3.74 -5.25
CA TRP A 27 6.29 2.73 -5.91
C TRP A 27 7.17 1.84 -6.78
N ARG A 28 7.20 0.53 -6.54
CA ARG A 28 8.22 -0.38 -7.09
C ARG A 28 7.71 -1.40 -8.10
N ILE A 29 6.44 -1.31 -8.53
CA ILE A 29 5.88 -2.25 -9.49
C ILE A 29 5.16 -1.51 -10.62
N GLU A 30 5.37 -1.96 -11.86
CA GLU A 30 4.67 -1.44 -13.02
C GLU A 30 3.17 -1.76 -12.95
N ILE A 31 2.35 -0.72 -13.10
CA ILE A 31 0.91 -0.81 -13.31
C ILE A 31 0.59 -0.12 -14.64
N LYS A 32 0.24 -0.89 -15.64
CA LYS A 32 0.08 -0.40 -17.03
C LYS A 32 -1.01 0.66 -17.15
N LYS A 33 -2.08 0.51 -16.38
CA LYS A 33 -3.17 1.50 -16.33
C LYS A 33 -2.76 2.83 -15.72
N TYR A 34 -1.74 2.83 -14.86
CA TYR A 34 -1.27 4.00 -14.12
C TYR A 34 0.25 4.24 -14.30
N PRO A 35 0.72 4.58 -15.53
CA PRO A 35 2.15 4.64 -15.84
C PRO A 35 2.94 5.67 -14.99
N LYS A 36 2.31 6.75 -14.55
CA LYS A 36 2.97 7.75 -13.69
C LYS A 36 3.40 7.18 -12.33
N LEU A 37 2.83 6.04 -11.88
CA LEU A 37 3.30 5.38 -10.65
C LEU A 37 4.78 5.01 -10.73
N THR A 38 5.24 4.57 -11.91
CA THR A 38 6.66 4.27 -12.14
C THR A 38 7.44 5.43 -12.72
N GLU A 39 6.84 6.30 -13.50
CA GLU A 39 7.50 7.48 -14.05
C GLU A 39 7.88 8.50 -12.96
N ILE A 40 6.99 8.72 -12.00
CA ILE A 40 7.10 9.72 -10.91
C ILE A 40 7.24 9.01 -9.56
N GLY A 41 6.29 8.15 -9.21
CA GLY A 41 6.19 7.53 -7.88
C GLY A 41 7.37 6.62 -7.53
N SER A 42 8.10 6.10 -8.51
CA SER A 42 9.29 5.28 -8.26
C SER A 42 10.55 6.06 -7.90
N LYS A 43 10.52 7.40 -7.94
CA LYS A 43 11.70 8.25 -7.83
C LYS A 43 11.58 9.21 -6.66
N ARG A 44 12.60 9.25 -5.81
CA ARG A 44 12.74 10.26 -4.75
C ARG A 44 14.01 11.08 -4.95
N LYS A 45 14.00 12.32 -4.46
CA LYS A 45 15.12 13.28 -4.69
C LYS A 45 16.40 12.91 -3.97
N GLU A 46 16.29 12.22 -2.85
CA GLU A 46 17.41 11.81 -1.99
C GLU A 46 16.99 10.73 -1.02
N SER A 47 17.92 10.12 -0.33
CA SER A 47 17.63 9.11 0.70
C SER A 47 18.21 9.54 2.05
N LEU A 48 17.44 9.26 3.13
CA LEU A 48 17.92 9.46 4.49
C LEU A 48 19.08 8.49 4.80
N LEU A 49 20.14 9.01 5.39
CA LEU A 49 21.28 8.22 5.86
C LEU A 49 21.04 7.75 7.29
N ASN A 50 21.45 6.51 7.58
CA ASN A 50 21.29 5.91 8.93
C ASN A 50 22.25 6.48 9.99
N ASP A 51 23.08 7.46 9.66
CA ASP A 51 24.11 8.04 10.54
C ASP A 51 23.61 9.25 11.38
N GLY A 52 22.30 9.52 11.36
CA GLY A 52 21.67 10.52 12.20
C GLY A 52 20.44 11.18 11.57
N PRO A 53 19.57 11.76 12.39
CA PRO A 53 18.37 12.41 11.91
C PRO A 53 18.69 13.62 11.03
N GLY A 54 17.95 13.74 9.91
CA GLY A 54 18.05 14.89 9.00
C GLY A 54 19.28 14.89 8.08
N LYS A 55 20.05 13.82 8.03
CA LYS A 55 21.16 13.67 7.07
C LYS A 55 20.72 12.90 5.84
N PHE A 56 20.92 13.47 4.68
CA PHE A 56 20.54 12.89 3.40
C PHE A 56 21.79 12.71 2.51
N ASP A 57 21.70 11.77 1.57
CA ASP A 57 22.78 11.49 0.62
C ASP A 57 22.84 12.51 -0.53
N GLY A 58 21.81 13.34 -0.69
CA GLY A 58 21.68 14.33 -1.76
C GLY A 58 21.65 13.73 -3.17
N LYS A 59 21.35 12.42 -3.30
CA LYS A 59 21.35 11.70 -4.57
C LYS A 59 19.98 11.19 -4.91
N PRO A 60 19.47 11.48 -6.13
CA PRO A 60 18.23 10.88 -6.59
C PRO A 60 18.31 9.35 -6.57
N TYR A 61 17.25 8.73 -6.08
CA TYR A 61 17.10 7.28 -6.07
C TYR A 61 15.78 6.90 -6.72
N GLY A 62 15.79 5.82 -7.51
CA GLY A 62 14.61 5.32 -8.17
C GLY A 62 14.83 3.95 -8.78
N GLY A 63 13.72 3.32 -9.14
CA GLY A 63 13.68 2.01 -9.77
C GLY A 63 12.35 1.34 -9.47
N PHE A 64 11.97 0.43 -10.34
CA PHE A 64 10.77 -0.39 -10.21
C PHE A 64 11.00 -1.68 -10.98
N TYR A 65 10.14 -2.65 -10.75
CA TYR A 65 10.08 -3.89 -11.51
C TYR A 65 9.02 -3.78 -12.58
N THR A 66 9.35 -4.12 -13.81
CA THR A 66 8.38 -4.34 -14.88
C THR A 66 7.55 -5.59 -14.60
N GLN A 67 6.37 -5.69 -15.18
CA GLN A 67 5.56 -6.90 -15.03
C GLN A 67 6.26 -8.16 -15.56
N GLU A 68 7.12 -8.03 -16.57
CA GLU A 68 7.90 -9.15 -17.08
C GLU A 68 8.96 -9.60 -16.06
N GLU A 69 9.72 -8.67 -15.47
CA GLU A 69 10.67 -9.00 -14.38
C GLU A 69 9.98 -9.65 -13.18
N VAL A 70 8.77 -9.20 -12.85
CA VAL A 70 7.97 -9.79 -11.77
C VAL A 70 7.58 -11.24 -12.13
N LYS A 71 7.17 -11.51 -13.36
CA LYS A 71 6.86 -12.89 -13.82
C LYS A 71 8.07 -13.80 -13.72
N ASP A 72 9.25 -13.32 -14.16
CA ASP A 72 10.49 -14.09 -14.05
C ASP A 72 10.82 -14.44 -12.59
N ILE A 73 10.61 -13.50 -11.67
CA ILE A 73 10.82 -13.72 -10.22
C ILE A 73 9.81 -14.73 -9.66
N ILE A 74 8.54 -14.64 -10.07
CA ILE A 74 7.49 -15.58 -9.65
C ILE A 74 7.79 -17.00 -10.15
N GLU A 75 8.20 -17.14 -11.40
CA GLU A 75 8.58 -18.43 -11.99
C GLU A 75 9.79 -19.02 -11.27
N TYR A 76 10.84 -18.23 -11.05
CA TYR A 76 12.02 -18.63 -10.31
C TYR A 76 11.68 -19.10 -8.88
N ALA A 77 10.75 -18.40 -8.21
CA ALA A 77 10.27 -18.76 -6.88
C ALA A 77 9.48 -20.08 -6.91
N ALA A 78 8.58 -20.23 -7.89
CA ALA A 78 7.73 -21.42 -8.07
C ALA A 78 8.56 -22.69 -8.28
N GLU A 79 9.62 -22.64 -9.09
CA GLU A 79 10.59 -23.75 -9.25
C GLU A 79 11.22 -24.21 -7.92
N ARG A 80 11.18 -23.36 -6.89
CA ARG A 80 11.72 -23.62 -5.56
C ARG A 80 10.64 -23.81 -4.50
N TYR A 81 9.40 -24.01 -4.93
CA TYR A 81 8.23 -24.18 -4.06
C TYR A 81 8.01 -22.99 -3.12
N ILE A 82 8.34 -21.77 -3.57
CA ILE A 82 8.13 -20.54 -2.83
C ILE A 82 6.94 -19.80 -3.43
N THR A 83 5.93 -19.52 -2.62
CA THR A 83 4.82 -18.64 -2.99
C THR A 83 5.22 -17.19 -2.74
N VAL A 84 5.04 -16.33 -3.74
CA VAL A 84 5.26 -14.89 -3.61
C VAL A 84 3.93 -14.21 -3.32
N ILE A 85 3.82 -13.56 -2.17
CA ILE A 85 2.65 -12.75 -1.77
C ILE A 85 3.03 -11.28 -1.97
N PRO A 86 2.40 -10.57 -2.93
CA PRO A 86 2.65 -9.14 -3.13
C PRO A 86 1.96 -8.32 -2.04
N GLU A 87 2.60 -7.22 -1.65
CA GLU A 87 1.98 -6.19 -0.83
C GLU A 87 1.84 -4.88 -1.61
N ILE A 88 0.62 -4.37 -1.63
CA ILE A 88 0.25 -3.03 -2.09
C ILE A 88 -0.40 -2.33 -0.90
N ASP A 89 0.33 -1.45 -0.26
CA ASP A 89 -0.10 -0.80 0.97
C ASP A 89 -1.15 0.29 0.70
N LEU A 90 -2.26 0.20 1.44
CA LEU A 90 -3.46 1.03 1.29
C LEU A 90 -4.17 1.16 2.65
N PRO A 91 -4.84 2.25 2.98
CA PRO A 91 -4.87 3.55 2.27
C PRO A 91 -3.78 4.51 2.75
N GLY A 92 -2.98 4.13 3.75
CA GLY A 92 -1.75 4.79 4.22
C GLY A 92 -0.56 4.44 3.34
N HIS A 93 0.64 4.90 3.70
CA HIS A 93 1.92 4.61 3.01
C HIS A 93 1.87 4.79 1.49
N ILE A 94 1.12 5.80 1.03
CA ILE A 94 0.71 5.98 -0.36
C ILE A 94 1.25 7.27 -1.01
N THR A 95 2.12 8.00 -0.32
CA THR A 95 2.62 9.31 -0.78
C THR A 95 3.29 9.23 -2.15
N SER A 96 3.95 8.11 -2.46
CA SER A 96 4.53 7.86 -3.79
C SER A 96 3.49 7.85 -4.91
N ALA A 97 2.32 7.24 -4.67
CA ALA A 97 1.22 7.26 -5.63
C ALA A 97 0.54 8.63 -5.68
N LEU A 98 0.40 9.32 -4.55
CA LEU A 98 -0.17 10.67 -4.51
C LEU A 98 0.72 11.68 -5.24
N ALA A 99 2.04 11.53 -5.21
CA ALA A 99 2.96 12.35 -6.01
C ALA A 99 2.71 12.18 -7.51
N ALA A 100 2.31 10.98 -7.95
CA ALA A 100 1.98 10.68 -9.34
C ALA A 100 0.54 11.09 -9.73
N TYR A 101 -0.41 10.94 -8.81
CA TYR A 101 -1.85 11.18 -9.01
C TYR A 101 -2.44 11.96 -7.81
N PRO A 102 -2.19 13.27 -7.73
CA PRO A 102 -2.52 14.06 -6.54
C PRO A 102 -4.02 14.16 -6.24
N ASP A 103 -4.88 13.99 -7.23
CA ASP A 103 -6.33 14.01 -7.06
C ASP A 103 -6.87 12.83 -6.21
N LEU A 104 -6.06 11.80 -5.98
CA LEU A 104 -6.39 10.67 -5.11
C LEU A 104 -6.27 11.02 -3.62
N GLY A 105 -5.54 12.07 -3.27
CA GLY A 105 -5.36 12.52 -1.90
C GLY A 105 -6.43 13.53 -1.45
N CYS A 106 -6.51 13.76 -0.16
CA CYS A 106 -7.51 14.66 0.43
C CYS A 106 -7.32 16.14 0.10
N THR A 107 -6.07 16.57 -0.12
CA THR A 107 -5.73 18.00 -0.38
C THR A 107 -5.56 18.32 -1.86
N GLY A 108 -5.49 17.31 -2.75
CA GLY A 108 -5.25 17.50 -4.18
C GLY A 108 -3.80 17.89 -4.51
N GLY A 109 -2.89 17.79 -3.54
CA GLY A 109 -1.46 18.08 -3.73
C GLY A 109 -1.07 19.56 -3.63
N PRO A 110 0.15 19.90 -4.06
CA PRO A 110 1.15 18.98 -4.60
C PRO A 110 1.73 18.04 -3.53
N TYR A 111 2.11 16.81 -3.94
CA TYR A 111 2.78 15.84 -3.10
C TYR A 111 4.15 15.48 -3.68
N GLU A 112 5.08 15.09 -2.83
CA GLU A 112 6.39 14.58 -3.21
C GLU A 112 6.58 13.15 -2.69
N VAL A 113 7.33 12.33 -3.42
CA VAL A 113 7.75 11.02 -2.93
C VAL A 113 8.60 11.21 -1.68
N ALA A 114 8.27 10.51 -0.60
CA ALA A 114 8.92 10.70 0.68
C ALA A 114 10.41 10.33 0.64
N THR A 115 11.21 11.07 1.41
CA THR A 115 12.65 10.83 1.57
C THR A 115 13.01 10.35 2.98
N THR A 116 12.03 10.32 3.87
CA THR A 116 12.18 9.88 5.27
C THR A 116 11.30 8.68 5.55
N TYR A 117 11.64 7.91 6.57
CA TYR A 117 10.75 6.89 7.13
C TYR A 117 9.72 7.51 8.07
N GLY A 118 8.77 6.69 8.46
CA GLY A 118 7.77 7.00 9.47
C GLY A 118 6.39 7.22 8.88
N VAL A 119 5.46 7.59 9.74
CA VAL A 119 4.06 7.77 9.40
C VAL A 119 3.86 9.13 8.74
N HIS A 120 3.49 9.11 7.47
CA HIS A 120 3.17 10.31 6.70
C HIS A 120 1.67 10.60 6.76
N LYS A 121 1.29 11.89 6.86
CA LYS A 121 -0.11 12.30 7.01
C LYS A 121 -0.93 12.16 5.73
N GLU A 122 -0.27 12.03 4.60
CA GLU A 122 -0.90 12.00 3.30
C GLU A 122 -1.41 10.58 3.00
N VAL A 123 -2.72 10.45 2.88
CA VAL A 123 -3.42 9.18 2.69
C VAL A 123 -4.39 9.27 1.52
N LEU A 124 -4.86 8.14 1.00
CA LEU A 124 -5.94 8.13 0.02
C LEU A 124 -7.20 8.82 0.58
N CYS A 125 -7.84 9.60 -0.27
CA CYS A 125 -9.12 10.22 0.06
C CYS A 125 -10.25 9.19 -0.08
N VAL A 126 -10.63 8.54 1.02
CA VAL A 126 -11.68 7.51 1.02
C VAL A 126 -13.05 8.06 0.58
N GLY A 127 -13.31 9.35 0.83
CA GLY A 127 -14.50 10.04 0.35
C GLY A 127 -14.50 10.34 -1.16
N ASN A 128 -13.44 9.98 -1.89
CA ASN A 128 -13.33 10.13 -3.33
C ASN A 128 -13.46 8.77 -4.02
N GLU A 129 -14.51 8.56 -4.78
CA GLU A 129 -14.74 7.30 -5.51
C GLU A 129 -13.58 6.91 -6.43
N GLN A 130 -12.82 7.89 -6.94
CA GLN A 130 -11.64 7.62 -7.76
C GLN A 130 -10.56 6.89 -6.98
N SER A 131 -10.42 7.13 -5.68
CA SER A 131 -9.42 6.44 -4.84
C SER A 131 -9.73 4.97 -4.68
N LEU A 132 -11.00 4.62 -4.48
CA LEU A 132 -11.42 3.21 -4.43
C LEU A 132 -11.30 2.53 -5.81
N ARG A 133 -11.62 3.26 -6.88
CA ARG A 133 -11.43 2.75 -8.25
C ARG A 133 -9.96 2.51 -8.54
N PHE A 134 -9.09 3.45 -8.18
CA PHE A 134 -7.64 3.29 -8.30
C PHE A 134 -7.15 2.03 -7.59
N ALA A 135 -7.54 1.82 -6.33
CA ALA A 135 -7.16 0.63 -5.57
C ALA A 135 -7.62 -0.66 -6.28
N LYS A 136 -8.88 -0.72 -6.73
CA LYS A 136 -9.44 -1.89 -7.45
C LYS A 136 -8.72 -2.13 -8.79
N ASP A 137 -8.37 -1.08 -9.51
CA ASP A 137 -7.64 -1.18 -10.79
C ASP A 137 -6.21 -1.72 -10.59
N VAL A 138 -5.48 -1.17 -9.60
CA VAL A 138 -4.14 -1.65 -9.24
C VAL A 138 -4.21 -3.12 -8.82
N LEU A 139 -5.11 -3.46 -7.90
CA LEU A 139 -5.26 -4.83 -7.42
C LEU A 139 -5.71 -5.79 -8.54
N SER A 140 -6.43 -5.33 -9.57
CA SER A 140 -6.74 -6.17 -10.73
C SER A 140 -5.48 -6.63 -11.45
N GLU A 141 -4.54 -5.72 -11.75
CA GLU A 141 -3.28 -6.08 -12.41
C GLU A 141 -2.40 -6.96 -11.51
N ILE A 142 -2.38 -6.70 -10.21
CA ILE A 142 -1.66 -7.53 -9.22
C ILE A 142 -2.22 -8.95 -9.17
N ILE A 143 -3.54 -9.11 -9.15
CA ILE A 143 -4.21 -10.42 -9.12
C ILE A 143 -3.94 -11.22 -10.41
N GLU A 144 -3.89 -10.56 -11.56
CA GLU A 144 -3.56 -11.20 -12.84
C GLU A 144 -2.08 -11.61 -12.90
N LEU A 145 -1.20 -10.85 -12.26
CA LEU A 145 0.24 -11.07 -12.31
C LEU A 145 0.70 -12.14 -11.29
N PHE A 146 0.14 -12.14 -10.08
CA PHE A 146 0.55 -13.02 -8.98
C PHE A 146 -0.42 -14.20 -8.83
N PRO A 147 0.06 -15.44 -8.87
CA PRO A 147 -0.78 -16.63 -8.68
C PRO A 147 -1.16 -16.89 -7.22
N SER A 148 -0.61 -16.14 -6.28
CA SER A 148 -0.85 -16.29 -4.85
C SER A 148 -2.34 -16.20 -4.51
N HIS A 149 -2.83 -17.09 -3.65
CA HIS A 149 -4.20 -17.02 -3.11
C HIS A 149 -4.41 -15.76 -2.28
N TYR A 150 -3.37 -15.27 -1.64
CA TYR A 150 -3.38 -14.10 -0.79
C TYR A 150 -2.74 -12.89 -1.45
N ILE A 151 -3.35 -11.72 -1.23
CA ILE A 151 -2.81 -10.41 -1.58
C ILE A 151 -2.71 -9.60 -0.29
N HIS A 152 -1.53 -9.10 0.04
CA HIS A 152 -1.36 -8.23 1.19
C HIS A 152 -1.68 -6.78 0.80
N VAL A 153 -2.56 -6.14 1.58
CA VAL A 153 -3.08 -4.80 1.29
C VAL A 153 -2.61 -3.73 2.29
N GLY A 154 -1.63 -4.09 3.14
CA GLY A 154 -1.09 -3.20 4.16
C GLY A 154 -2.11 -2.88 5.25
N GLY A 155 -2.46 -1.62 5.35
CA GLY A 155 -3.50 -1.10 6.25
C GLY A 155 -2.99 -0.56 7.57
N ASP A 156 -1.67 -0.58 7.75
CA ASP A 156 -0.99 -0.07 8.93
C ASP A 156 -0.83 1.46 8.91
N GLU A 157 -0.61 1.99 10.10
CA GLU A 157 -0.15 3.36 10.36
C GLU A 157 -0.88 4.45 9.54
N CYS A 158 -2.17 4.28 9.27
CA CYS A 158 -2.95 5.21 8.46
C CYS A 158 -3.48 6.39 9.31
N PRO A 159 -2.92 7.61 9.21
CA PRO A 159 -3.38 8.76 10.01
C PRO A 159 -4.77 9.23 9.58
N ARG A 160 -5.56 9.69 10.53
CA ARG A 160 -6.92 10.20 10.31
C ARG A 160 -6.96 11.72 10.07
N ASP A 161 -5.84 12.43 10.27
CA ASP A 161 -5.76 13.90 10.21
C ASP A 161 -6.34 14.48 8.93
N ARG A 162 -6.02 13.88 7.77
CA ARG A 162 -6.51 14.36 6.48
C ARG A 162 -8.00 14.11 6.30
N TRP A 163 -8.48 12.97 6.76
CA TRP A 163 -9.90 12.63 6.68
C TRP A 163 -10.77 13.53 7.55
N GLN A 164 -10.28 13.92 8.73
CA GLN A 164 -10.98 14.85 9.63
C GLN A 164 -11.23 16.22 8.98
N GLN A 165 -10.32 16.65 8.13
CA GLN A 165 -10.39 17.95 7.47
C GLN A 165 -10.94 17.89 6.04
N CYS A 166 -11.13 16.70 5.48
CA CYS A 166 -11.55 16.51 4.10
C CYS A 166 -13.06 16.55 3.96
N PRO A 167 -13.64 17.51 3.22
CA PRO A 167 -15.09 17.59 3.04
C PRO A 167 -15.70 16.33 2.43
N LYS A 168 -15.01 15.66 1.51
CA LYS A 168 -15.48 14.43 0.88
C LYS A 168 -15.56 13.27 1.88
N CYS A 169 -14.51 13.11 2.71
CA CYS A 169 -14.48 12.09 3.76
C CYS A 169 -15.55 12.35 4.82
N GLN A 170 -15.71 13.60 5.26
CA GLN A 170 -16.73 13.98 6.23
C GLN A 170 -18.15 13.81 5.68
N ALA A 171 -18.36 14.10 4.39
CA ALA A 171 -19.64 13.84 3.73
C ALA A 171 -19.95 12.33 3.71
N LEU A 172 -18.98 11.47 3.45
CA LEU A 172 -19.17 10.02 3.47
C LEU A 172 -19.51 9.52 4.88
N ILE A 173 -18.84 10.03 5.92
CA ILE A 173 -19.15 9.74 7.34
C ILE A 173 -20.59 10.14 7.66
N HIS A 174 -20.98 11.36 7.31
CA HIS A 174 -22.31 11.89 7.59
C HIS A 174 -23.40 11.08 6.86
N ASN A 175 -23.20 10.77 5.58
CA ASN A 175 -24.17 10.05 4.77
C ASN A 175 -24.41 8.60 5.26
N ASN A 176 -23.41 7.99 5.89
CA ASN A 176 -23.51 6.67 6.49
C ASN A 176 -23.94 6.70 7.97
N GLY A 177 -24.11 7.89 8.54
CA GLY A 177 -24.49 8.05 9.94
C GLY A 177 -23.44 7.57 10.95
N TRP A 178 -22.18 7.46 10.53
CA TRP A 178 -21.10 7.04 11.43
C TRP A 178 -20.80 8.13 12.45
N LYS A 179 -20.58 7.70 13.69
CA LYS A 179 -20.36 8.59 14.84
C LYS A 179 -19.22 8.07 15.69
N ASP A 180 -18.61 8.99 16.43
CA ASP A 180 -17.68 8.63 17.48
C ASP A 180 -18.34 7.69 18.49
N THR A 181 -17.61 6.71 18.93
CA THR A 181 -17.95 5.83 20.05
C THR A 181 -16.92 6.05 21.18
N LYS A 182 -17.06 5.27 22.26
CA LYS A 182 -16.04 5.30 23.33
C LYS A 182 -14.70 4.74 22.89
N GLU A 183 -14.71 3.83 21.92
CA GLU A 183 -13.55 3.03 21.49
C GLU A 183 -12.97 3.53 20.17
N HIS A 184 -13.80 4.09 19.28
CA HIS A 184 -13.42 4.44 17.92
C HIS A 184 -13.95 5.81 17.49
N LYS A 185 -13.17 6.50 16.68
CA LYS A 185 -13.62 7.70 15.97
C LYS A 185 -14.41 7.35 14.72
N ALA A 186 -15.20 8.31 14.23
CA ALA A 186 -15.96 8.13 12.98
C ALA A 186 -15.02 7.88 11.78
N GLU A 187 -13.82 8.45 11.81
CA GLU A 187 -12.79 8.25 10.78
C GLU A 187 -12.25 6.83 10.73
N ASP A 188 -12.26 6.07 11.84
CA ASP A 188 -11.86 4.67 11.84
C ASP A 188 -12.82 3.82 10.98
N LYS A 189 -14.09 4.24 10.90
CA LYS A 189 -15.07 3.63 9.98
C LYS A 189 -14.76 3.87 8.51
N LEU A 190 -14.04 4.93 8.15
CA LEU A 190 -13.59 5.14 6.78
C LEU A 190 -12.57 4.08 6.38
N GLN A 191 -11.62 3.76 7.24
CA GLN A 191 -10.64 2.68 6.97
C GLN A 191 -11.35 1.34 6.88
N SER A 192 -12.20 1.00 7.84
CA SER A 192 -12.98 -0.23 7.83
C SER A 192 -13.84 -0.34 6.55
N TYR A 193 -14.50 0.73 6.14
CA TYR A 193 -15.26 0.78 4.88
C TYR A 193 -14.37 0.53 3.66
N PHE A 194 -13.25 1.23 3.57
CA PHE A 194 -12.31 1.08 2.45
C PHE A 194 -11.79 -0.34 2.36
N MET A 195 -11.34 -0.91 3.48
CA MET A 195 -10.85 -2.28 3.54
C MET A 195 -11.94 -3.30 3.19
N THR A 196 -13.18 -3.11 3.66
CA THR A 196 -14.31 -3.96 3.30
C THR A 196 -14.58 -3.94 1.79
N GLU A 197 -14.51 -2.77 1.15
CA GLU A 197 -14.70 -2.66 -0.30
C GLU A 197 -13.56 -3.29 -1.10
N VAL A 198 -12.32 -3.18 -0.61
CA VAL A 198 -11.14 -3.85 -1.17
C VAL A 198 -11.26 -5.36 -1.01
N GLU A 199 -11.62 -5.84 0.18
CA GLU A 199 -11.82 -7.27 0.46
C GLU A 199 -12.90 -7.88 -0.44
N ARG A 200 -14.08 -7.26 -0.51
CA ARG A 200 -15.17 -7.73 -1.39
C ARG A 200 -14.72 -7.84 -2.84
N PHE A 201 -13.93 -6.86 -3.30
CA PHE A 201 -13.39 -6.87 -4.65
C PHE A 201 -12.41 -8.04 -4.85
N VAL A 202 -11.43 -8.22 -3.96
CA VAL A 202 -10.43 -9.29 -4.03
C VAL A 202 -11.10 -10.66 -3.93
N ASN A 203 -12.07 -10.83 -3.03
CA ASN A 203 -12.86 -12.06 -2.89
C ASN A 203 -13.67 -12.38 -4.14
N SER A 204 -14.21 -11.36 -4.83
CA SER A 204 -14.93 -11.55 -6.10
C SER A 204 -14.02 -12.08 -7.23
N LYS A 205 -12.70 -11.97 -7.07
CA LYS A 205 -11.68 -12.52 -7.96
C LYS A 205 -11.13 -13.88 -7.50
N GLY A 206 -11.72 -14.48 -6.47
CA GLY A 206 -11.31 -15.78 -5.92
C GLY A 206 -10.02 -15.72 -5.12
N ARG A 207 -9.65 -14.56 -4.60
CA ARG A 207 -8.48 -14.31 -3.75
C ARG A 207 -8.92 -13.86 -2.36
N GLN A 208 -8.00 -13.84 -1.41
CA GLN A 208 -8.20 -13.30 -0.06
C GLN A 208 -7.19 -12.23 0.25
N ILE A 209 -7.56 -11.27 1.11
CA ILE A 209 -6.61 -10.25 1.58
C ILE A 209 -5.88 -10.73 2.85
N ILE A 210 -4.67 -10.20 3.02
CA ILE A 210 -3.96 -10.13 4.30
C ILE A 210 -3.71 -8.64 4.56
N GLY A 211 -3.71 -8.23 5.82
CA GLY A 211 -3.30 -6.88 6.22
C GLY A 211 -2.62 -6.92 7.58
N TRP A 212 -2.05 -5.80 7.96
CA TRP A 212 -1.58 -5.58 9.31
C TRP A 212 -2.77 -5.49 10.26
N ASP A 213 -2.58 -5.68 11.55
CA ASP A 213 -3.68 -5.77 12.52
C ASP A 213 -4.50 -4.48 12.65
N GLU A 214 -3.98 -3.33 12.26
CA GLU A 214 -4.68 -2.05 12.20
C GLU A 214 -5.88 -2.04 11.23
N ILE A 215 -5.97 -2.97 10.28
CA ILE A 215 -7.17 -3.10 9.44
C ILE A 215 -8.43 -3.48 10.24
N LEU A 216 -8.25 -3.98 11.46
CA LEU A 216 -9.33 -4.34 12.38
C LEU A 216 -9.89 -3.14 13.13
N GLU A 217 -9.20 -2.01 13.11
CA GLU A 217 -9.66 -0.76 13.72
C GLU A 217 -10.95 -0.27 13.06
N GLY A 218 -11.93 0.10 13.88
CA GLY A 218 -13.23 0.56 13.38
C GLY A 218 -14.21 -0.54 12.97
N GLY A 219 -13.86 -1.80 13.09
CA GLY A 219 -14.68 -2.98 12.88
C GLY A 219 -14.12 -3.95 11.86
N LEU A 220 -14.47 -5.21 12.03
CA LEU A 220 -14.10 -6.28 11.11
C LEU A 220 -14.85 -6.16 9.78
N ALA A 221 -14.17 -6.53 8.69
CA ALA A 221 -14.84 -6.86 7.45
C ALA A 221 -15.71 -8.13 7.64
N PRO A 222 -16.78 -8.33 6.83
CA PRO A 222 -17.79 -9.34 7.09
C PRO A 222 -17.33 -10.80 7.03
N ASN A 223 -16.14 -11.10 6.54
CA ASN A 223 -15.62 -12.48 6.41
C ASN A 223 -14.13 -12.56 6.60
#